data_71ecc25deef55c954f1fe0ef7e129990
#
_entry.id   71ecc25deef55c954f1fe0ef7e129990
#
_cell.length_a   1.000
_cell.length_b   1.000
_cell.length_c   1.000
_cell.angle_alpha   90.00
_cell.angle_beta   90.00
_cell.angle_gamma   90.00
#
_symmetry.space_group_name_H-M   'P 1'
#
loop_
_entity.id
_entity.type
_entity.pdbx_description
1 polymer ?
#
loop_
_entity_poly.entity_id
_entity_poly.type
_entity_poly.pdbx_seq_one_letter_code
_entity_poly.pdbx_strand_id
1 'polypeptide(L)'
;AKLPLAAPVGWMQRWLHDLLGLRLAGLIRYYPDERAALAALAPRLNVARLPAFEQSLLHASRFGHHTLNVRMQLEQLLLAYQGLFAAA
;
A
#
# COMPACT_ATOMS: atom_id res chain seq x y z
N ALA A 1 7.09 -9.38 19.27
CA ALA A 1 6.81 -9.06 18.82
C ALA A 1 5.89 -9.08 18.05
N LYS A 2 5.37 -8.78 17.76
CA LYS A 2 4.62 -8.95 17.51
C LYS A 2 3.65 -8.28 16.90
N LEU A 3 3.59 -7.57 16.14
CA LEU A 3 2.76 -6.92 15.39
C LEU A 3 3.03 -7.15 14.06
N PRO A 4 3.08 -8.32 13.64
CA PRO A 4 3.67 -8.66 12.39
C PRO A 4 3.11 -7.94 11.20
N LEU A 5 1.81 -7.81 11.05
CA LEU A 5 1.26 -7.16 9.87
C LEU A 5 0.56 -5.84 10.14
N ALA A 6 0.25 -5.56 11.39
CA ALA A 6 -0.53 -4.36 11.70
C ALA A 6 0.17 -3.07 11.26
N ALA A 7 1.46 -2.94 11.57
CA ALA A 7 2.19 -1.73 11.22
C ALA A 7 2.41 -1.59 9.70
N PRO A 8 2.95 -2.59 9.01
CA PRO A 8 3.14 -2.44 7.57
C PRO A 8 1.84 -2.26 6.80
N VAL A 9 0.77 -2.94 7.20
CA VAL A 9 -0.52 -2.74 6.54
C VAL A 9 -1.00 -1.31 6.74
N GLY A 10 -0.91 -0.78 7.96
CA GLY A 10 -1.30 0.59 8.23
C GLY A 10 -0.48 1.59 7.44
N TRP A 11 0.84 1.36 7.33
CA TRP A 11 1.69 2.22 6.54
C TRP A 11 1.30 2.20 5.07
N MET A 12 1.01 1.03 4.53
CA MET A 12 0.61 0.91 3.13
C MET A 12 -0.72 1.61 2.89
N GLN A 13 -1.66 1.49 3.81
CA GLN A 13 -2.95 2.16 3.68
C GLN A 13 -2.79 3.67 3.63
N ARG A 14 -1.99 4.23 4.53
CA ARG A 14 -1.76 5.67 4.56
C ARG A 14 -0.96 6.14 3.35
N TRP A 15 0.02 5.35 2.93
CA TRP A 15 0.82 5.66 1.76
C TRP A 15 -0.05 5.69 0.50
N LEU A 16 -0.92 4.69 0.34
CA LEU A 16 -1.84 4.65 -0.79
C LEU A 16 -2.83 5.82 -0.76
N HIS A 17 -3.29 6.16 0.43
CA HIS A 17 -4.17 7.32 0.57
C HIS A 17 -3.48 8.58 0.02
N ASP A 18 -2.21 8.77 0.36
CA ASP A 18 -1.47 9.94 -0.10
C ASP A 18 -1.15 9.87 -1.59
N LEU A 19 -0.82 8.68 -2.10
CA LEU A 19 -0.60 8.52 -3.53
C LEU A 19 -1.86 8.90 -4.31
N LEU A 20 -2.99 8.39 -3.87
CA LEU A 20 -4.25 8.68 -4.55
C LEU A 20 -4.64 10.14 -4.38
N GLY A 21 -4.48 10.68 -3.17
CA GLY A 21 -4.78 12.07 -2.91
C GLY A 21 -3.94 13.01 -3.77
N LEU A 22 -2.66 12.70 -3.91
CA LEU A 22 -1.78 13.52 -4.73
C LEU A 22 -2.16 13.40 -6.22
N ARG A 23 -2.46 12.19 -6.66
CA ARG A 23 -2.84 11.96 -8.05
C ARG A 23 -4.15 12.65 -8.42
N LEU A 24 -5.13 12.60 -7.54
CA LEU A 24 -6.47 13.12 -7.86
C LEU A 24 -6.69 14.57 -7.47
N ALA A 25 -6.04 15.02 -6.40
CA ALA A 25 -6.31 16.35 -5.86
C ALA A 25 -5.07 17.17 -5.52
N GLY A 26 -3.89 16.59 -5.67
CA GLY A 26 -2.65 17.28 -5.33
C GLY A 26 -2.43 17.45 -3.84
N LEU A 27 -3.09 16.64 -3.01
CA LEU A 27 -3.02 16.77 -1.56
C LEU A 27 -2.33 15.58 -0.91
N ILE A 28 -1.57 15.86 0.14
CA ILE A 28 -0.90 14.83 0.93
C ILE A 28 -1.32 15.03 2.38
N ARG A 29 -1.71 13.95 3.05
CA ARG A 29 -2.15 14.04 4.43
C ARG A 29 -1.16 13.45 5.43
N TYR A 30 -0.62 12.26 5.14
CA TYR A 30 0.15 11.51 6.12
C TYR A 30 1.65 11.66 6.00
N TYR A 31 2.15 11.81 4.79
CA TYR A 31 3.59 11.82 4.53
C TYR A 31 4.03 13.06 3.74
N PRO A 32 3.83 14.25 4.30
CA PRO A 32 4.21 15.46 3.56
C PRO A 32 5.72 15.55 3.31
N ASP A 33 6.53 14.92 4.17
CA ASP A 33 7.98 14.95 3.99
C ASP A 33 8.43 14.05 2.84
N GLU A 34 7.53 13.18 2.35
CA GLU A 34 7.85 12.28 1.25
C GLU A 34 7.23 12.74 -0.06
N ARG A 35 6.98 14.02 -0.18
CA ARG A 35 6.29 14.55 -1.36
C ARG A 35 7.02 14.22 -2.66
N ALA A 36 8.34 14.27 -2.67
CA ALA A 36 9.10 13.99 -3.88
C ALA A 36 8.88 12.55 -4.34
N ALA A 37 8.95 11.60 -3.40
CA ALA A 37 8.73 10.19 -3.73
C ALA A 37 7.30 9.95 -4.18
N LEU A 38 6.33 10.54 -3.47
CA LEU A 38 4.92 10.40 -3.82
C LEU A 38 4.64 11.01 -5.20
N ALA A 39 5.23 12.16 -5.48
CA ALA A 39 5.04 12.83 -6.76
C ALA A 39 5.61 12.01 -7.93
N ALA A 40 6.70 11.29 -7.68
CA ALA A 40 7.28 10.44 -8.71
C ALA A 40 6.41 9.22 -8.99
N LEU A 41 5.73 8.69 -7.98
CA LEU A 41 4.93 7.49 -8.11
C LEU A 41 3.48 7.74 -8.51
N ALA A 42 2.91 8.86 -8.07
CA ALA A 42 1.48 9.09 -8.26
C ALA A 42 1.02 8.99 -9.72
N PRO A 43 1.74 9.57 -10.70
CA PRO A 43 1.30 9.45 -12.09
C PRO A 43 1.40 8.02 -12.63
N ARG A 44 2.21 7.17 -12.01
CA ARG A 44 2.40 5.80 -12.46
C ARG A 44 1.42 4.83 -11.83
N LEU A 45 0.61 5.29 -10.88
CA LEU A 45 -0.32 4.44 -10.18
C LEU A 45 -1.46 4.01 -11.09
N ASN A 46 -1.68 2.71 -11.17
CA ASN A 46 -2.81 2.17 -11.92
C ASN A 46 -4.01 2.11 -10.98
N VAL A 47 -4.84 3.14 -11.03
CA VAL A 47 -5.96 3.29 -10.12
C VAL A 47 -6.93 2.12 -10.22
N ALA A 48 -7.05 1.51 -11.40
CA ALA A 48 -7.97 0.40 -11.59
C ALA A 48 -7.59 -0.82 -10.77
N ARG A 49 -6.33 -0.93 -10.37
CA ARG A 49 -5.87 -2.07 -9.57
C ARG A 49 -5.97 -1.86 -8.07
N LEU A 50 -6.30 -0.63 -7.65
CA LEU A 50 -6.37 -0.31 -6.23
C LEU A 50 -7.41 -1.14 -5.46
N PRO A 51 -8.64 -1.33 -5.97
CA PRO A 51 -9.62 -2.08 -5.17
C PRO A 51 -9.16 -3.49 -4.82
N ALA A 52 -8.52 -4.19 -5.76
CA ALA A 52 -8.01 -5.52 -5.48
C ALA A 52 -6.89 -5.49 -4.45
N PHE A 53 -6.01 -4.50 -4.54
CA PHE A 53 -4.93 -4.38 -3.57
C PHE A 53 -5.48 -4.05 -2.18
N GLU A 54 -6.47 -3.17 -2.10
CA GLU A 54 -7.09 -2.84 -0.83
C GLU A 54 -7.79 -4.04 -0.20
N GLN A 55 -8.38 -4.89 -1.02
CA GLN A 55 -8.95 -6.15 -0.53
C GLN A 55 -7.86 -7.04 0.06
N SER A 56 -6.69 -7.08 -0.59
CA SER A 56 -5.58 -7.86 -0.08
C SER A 56 -5.08 -7.32 1.26
N LEU A 57 -5.04 -5.99 1.40
CA LEU A 57 -4.65 -5.38 2.67
C LEU A 57 -5.65 -5.71 3.77
N LEU A 58 -6.93 -5.65 3.46
CA LEU A 58 -7.97 -5.96 4.43
C LEU A 58 -7.89 -7.42 4.85
N HIS A 59 -7.68 -8.31 3.90
CA HIS A 59 -7.53 -9.72 4.19
C HIS A 59 -6.34 -9.97 5.10
N ALA A 60 -5.20 -9.35 4.79
CA ALA A 60 -4.00 -9.49 5.61
C ALA A 60 -4.24 -8.95 7.02
N SER A 61 -4.95 -7.85 7.14
CA SER A 61 -5.26 -7.26 8.42
C SER A 61 -6.11 -8.18 9.28
N ARG A 62 -7.03 -8.92 8.66
CA ARG A 62 -7.95 -9.79 9.40
C ARG A 62 -7.38 -11.17 9.68
N PHE A 63 -6.65 -11.73 8.72
CA PHE A 63 -6.28 -13.14 8.79
C PHE A 63 -4.78 -13.41 8.80
N GLY A 64 -3.96 -12.39 8.75
CA GLY A 64 -2.52 -12.54 8.65
C GLY A 64 -1.78 -12.61 9.97
N HIS A 65 -2.45 -13.08 11.03
CA HIS A 65 -1.83 -13.08 12.35
C HIS A 65 -1.00 -14.32 12.65
N HIS A 66 -1.09 -15.32 11.80
CA HIS A 66 -0.33 -16.54 12.02
C HIS A 66 1.14 -16.29 11.76
N THR A 67 1.98 -16.62 12.71
CA THR A 67 3.41 -16.36 12.56
C THR A 67 3.99 -17.00 11.33
N LEU A 68 3.54 -18.20 10.99
CA LEU A 68 4.05 -18.89 9.82
C LEU A 68 3.71 -18.20 8.51
N ASN A 69 2.66 -17.42 8.50
CA ASN A 69 2.19 -16.79 7.27
C ASN A 69 2.59 -15.33 7.11
N VAL A 70 3.12 -14.71 8.15
CA VAL A 70 3.42 -13.29 8.11
C VAL A 70 4.38 -12.93 7.00
N ARG A 71 5.47 -13.69 6.91
CA ARG A 71 6.48 -13.40 5.89
C ARG A 71 5.91 -13.56 4.49
N MET A 72 5.17 -14.64 4.27
CA MET A 72 4.56 -14.89 2.97
C MET A 72 3.56 -13.80 2.62
N GLN A 73 2.75 -13.38 3.59
CA GLN A 73 1.78 -12.31 3.37
C GLN A 73 2.48 -11.01 3.00
N LEU A 74 3.55 -10.66 3.71
CA LEU A 74 4.29 -9.45 3.38
C LEU A 74 4.89 -9.50 1.99
N GLU A 75 5.45 -10.65 1.61
CA GLU A 75 6.01 -10.80 0.28
C GLU A 75 4.94 -10.64 -0.78
N GLN A 76 3.78 -11.22 -0.57
CA GLN A 76 2.68 -11.09 -1.52
C GLN A 76 2.18 -9.66 -1.61
N LEU A 77 2.09 -8.97 -0.47
CA LEU A 77 1.65 -7.57 -0.48
C LEU A 77 2.65 -6.69 -1.22
N LEU A 78 3.95 -6.93 -1.03
CA LEU A 78 4.96 -6.15 -1.72
C LEU A 78 4.93 -6.37 -3.22
N LEU A 79 4.73 -7.61 -3.64
CA LEU A 79 4.60 -7.91 -5.06
C LEU A 79 3.36 -7.27 -5.66
N ALA A 80 2.25 -7.33 -4.95
CA ALA A 80 1.02 -6.70 -5.39
C ALA A 80 1.17 -5.18 -5.45
N TYR A 81 1.89 -4.61 -4.49
CA TYR A 81 2.16 -3.18 -4.48
C TYR A 81 2.95 -2.78 -5.72
N GLN A 82 3.98 -3.54 -6.05
CA GLN A 82 4.76 -3.26 -7.26
C GLN A 82 3.88 -3.32 -8.51
N GLY A 83 2.90 -4.23 -8.51
CA GLY A 83 1.98 -4.35 -9.63
C GLY A 83 1.10 -3.13 -9.84
N LEU A 84 0.92 -2.31 -8.82
CA LEU A 84 0.15 -1.08 -8.96
C LEU A 84 0.80 -0.08 -9.90
N PHE A 85 2.12 -0.19 -10.08
CA PHE A 85 2.86 0.75 -10.89
C PHE A 85 3.40 0.11 -12.17
N ALA A 86 3.02 -1.12 -12.43
CA ALA A 86 3.48 -1.80 -13.63
C ALA A 86 2.83 -1.17 -14.86
N ALA A 87 3.59 -1.08 -15.94
CA ALA A 87 3.05 -0.56 -17.17
C ALA A 87 1.92 -1.47 -17.64
N ALA A 88 0.90 -0.85 -18.14
CA ALA A 88 -0.27 -1.61 -18.59
C ALA A 88 0.09 -2.48 -19.78
#